data_727afc96325023fbe071fed30ccc34f2
#
_entry.id   727afc96325023fbe071fed30ccc34f2
#
_cell.length_a   1.000
_cell.length_b   1.000
_cell.length_c   1.000
_cell.angle_alpha   90.00
_cell.angle_beta   90.00
_cell.angle_gamma   90.00
#
_symmetry.space_group_name_H-M   'P 1'
#
loop_
_entity.id
_entity.type
_entity.pdbx_description
1 polymer ?
#
loop_
_entity_poly.entity_id
_entity_poly.type
_entity_poly.pdbx_seq_one_letter_code
_entity_poly.pdbx_strand_id
1 'polypeptide(L)'
;GKMLLVDMWNTWCGPCMRAMKSLKPLKEELKEVVYLYIVDETSPEGKWKVMIPDIPGIHCRISNEQSTALAKLYEYPGIPTYFVVNREGDISYKATGFPGVEMLRNELTK
;
A
#
# COMPACT_ATOMS: atom_id res chain seq x y z
N GLY A 1 -2.56 19.50 -0.53
CA GLY A 1 -2.15 18.25 0.07
C GLY A 1 -1.00 17.56 -0.61
N LYS A 2 -0.70 16.38 -0.14
CA LYS A 2 0.38 15.55 -0.67
C LYS A 2 -0.20 14.38 -1.45
N MET A 3 0.61 13.82 -2.35
CA MET A 3 0.28 12.54 -2.99
C MET A 3 0.41 11.43 -1.96
N LEU A 4 -0.51 10.46 -2.01
CA LEU A 4 -0.55 9.34 -1.09
C LEU A 4 -0.54 8.04 -1.89
N LEU A 5 0.33 7.12 -1.55
CA LEU A 5 0.28 5.75 -2.05
C LEU A 5 -0.22 4.85 -0.92
N VAL A 6 -1.34 4.19 -1.14
CA VAL A 6 -1.90 3.21 -0.22
C VAL A 6 -1.55 1.81 -0.72
N ASP A 7 -0.94 1.01 0.14
CA ASP A 7 -0.52 -0.36 -0.14
C ASP A 7 -1.30 -1.31 0.77
N MET A 8 -2.22 -2.07 0.18
CA MET A 8 -2.99 -3.10 0.89
C MET A 8 -2.19 -4.39 0.81
N TRP A 9 -1.72 -4.89 1.94
CA TRP A 9 -0.83 -6.06 2.00
C TRP A 9 -1.10 -6.93 3.23
N ASN A 10 -0.38 -8.02 3.39
CA ASN A 10 -0.35 -8.80 4.62
C ASN A 10 1.02 -9.46 4.78
N THR A 11 1.36 -9.82 6.01
CA THR A 11 2.69 -10.35 6.36
C THR A 11 3.00 -11.69 5.69
N TRP A 12 1.96 -12.43 5.30
CA TRP A 12 2.09 -13.73 4.64
C TRP A 12 2.11 -13.63 3.11
N CYS A 13 2.00 -12.44 2.57
CA CYS A 13 1.85 -12.22 1.12
C CYS A 13 3.23 -12.07 0.46
N GLY A 14 3.71 -13.14 -0.18
CA GLY A 14 4.99 -13.13 -0.89
C GLY A 14 5.07 -12.08 -2.01
N PRO A 15 4.08 -12.00 -2.91
CA PRO A 15 4.06 -10.97 -3.95
C PRO A 15 4.10 -9.55 -3.40
N CYS A 16 3.44 -9.31 -2.26
CA CYS A 16 3.47 -8.00 -1.58
C CYS A 16 4.89 -7.64 -1.15
N MET A 17 5.61 -8.61 -0.56
CA MET A 17 6.97 -8.38 -0.09
C MET A 17 7.94 -8.11 -1.25
N ARG A 18 7.80 -8.86 -2.35
CA ARG A 18 8.62 -8.62 -3.55
C ARG A 18 8.39 -7.24 -4.14
N ALA A 19 7.12 -6.81 -4.19
CA ALA A 19 6.76 -5.48 -4.68
C ALA A 19 7.36 -4.38 -3.81
N MET A 20 7.30 -4.52 -2.49
CA MET A 20 7.90 -3.55 -1.55
C MET A 20 9.40 -3.40 -1.80
N LYS A 21 10.09 -4.50 -2.04
CA LYS A 21 11.52 -4.48 -2.35
C LYS A 21 11.79 -3.71 -3.64
N SER A 22 10.98 -3.92 -4.66
CA SER A 22 11.09 -3.21 -5.94
C SER A 22 10.80 -1.72 -5.80
N LEU A 23 9.95 -1.34 -4.85
CA LEU A 23 9.56 0.06 -4.62
C LEU A 23 10.54 0.85 -3.77
N LYS A 24 11.49 0.20 -3.11
CA LYS A 24 12.45 0.90 -2.23
C LYS A 24 13.14 2.08 -2.90
N PRO A 25 13.74 1.93 -4.09
CA PRO A 25 14.38 3.07 -4.75
C PRO A 25 13.43 4.19 -5.08
N LEU A 26 12.19 3.87 -5.49
CA LEU A 26 11.18 4.88 -5.79
C LEU A 26 10.81 5.69 -4.55
N LYS A 27 10.69 5.04 -3.40
CA LYS A 27 10.39 5.73 -2.14
C LYS A 27 11.50 6.69 -1.75
N GLU A 28 12.75 6.34 -2.02
CA GLU A 28 13.89 7.24 -1.79
C GLU A 28 13.89 8.41 -2.76
N GLU A 29 13.47 8.17 -3.99
CA GLU A 29 13.32 9.21 -5.02
C GLU A 29 12.17 10.16 -4.70
N LEU A 30 11.03 9.63 -4.27
CA LEU A 30 9.79 10.39 -4.03
C LEU A 30 9.52 10.52 -2.53
N LYS A 31 10.38 11.23 -1.83
CA LYS A 31 10.31 11.41 -0.37
C LYS A 31 9.12 12.23 0.10
N GLU A 32 8.55 13.04 -0.78
CA GLU A 32 7.40 13.89 -0.44
C GLU A 32 6.07 13.15 -0.49
N VAL A 33 6.04 11.98 -1.11
CA VAL A 33 4.84 11.14 -1.13
C VAL A 33 4.63 10.51 0.24
N VAL A 34 3.39 10.45 0.69
CA VAL A 34 3.04 9.74 1.92
C VAL A 34 2.74 8.29 1.55
N TYR A 35 3.37 7.36 2.24
CA TYR A 35 3.19 5.91 2.01
C TYR A 35 2.41 5.33 3.18
N LEU A 36 1.21 4.82 2.89
CA LEU A 36 0.31 4.22 3.88
C LEU A 36 0.17 2.73 3.61
N TYR A 37 0.49 1.91 4.61
CA TYR A 37 0.45 0.46 4.52
C TYR A 37 -0.65 -0.08 5.42
N ILE A 38 -1.53 -0.90 4.86
CA ILE A 38 -2.67 -1.44 5.60
C ILE A 38 -2.63 -2.97 5.54
N VAL A 39 -2.68 -3.60 6.72
CA VAL A 39 -2.86 -5.05 6.87
C VAL A 39 -4.15 -5.32 7.63
N ASP A 40 -4.66 -6.55 7.54
CA ASP A 40 -5.78 -6.98 8.36
C ASP A 40 -5.31 -7.93 9.48
N GLU A 41 -6.28 -8.53 10.17
CA GLU A 41 -5.99 -9.39 11.31
C GLU A 41 -5.39 -10.75 10.92
N THR A 42 -5.36 -11.11 9.63
CA THR A 42 -4.65 -12.31 9.18
C THR A 42 -3.14 -12.15 9.29
N SER A 43 -2.67 -10.91 9.41
CA SER A 43 -1.30 -10.61 9.78
C SER A 43 -1.20 -10.61 11.32
N PRO A 44 -0.54 -11.61 11.93
CA PRO A 44 -0.39 -11.63 13.39
C PRO A 44 0.29 -10.35 13.88
N GLU A 45 -0.27 -9.75 14.92
CA GLU A 45 0.22 -8.46 15.42
C GLU A 45 1.70 -8.48 15.77
N GLY A 46 2.18 -9.53 16.43
CA GLY A 46 3.59 -9.64 16.80
C GLY A 46 4.50 -9.69 15.59
N LYS A 47 4.13 -10.46 14.58
CA LYS A 47 4.91 -10.56 13.35
C LYS A 47 4.92 -9.22 12.59
N TRP A 48 3.75 -8.59 12.49
CA TRP A 48 3.61 -7.30 11.86
C TRP A 48 4.49 -6.24 12.52
N LYS A 49 4.48 -6.18 13.86
CA LYS A 49 5.31 -5.23 14.62
C LYS A 49 6.81 -5.42 14.41
N VAL A 50 7.24 -6.65 14.16
CA VAL A 50 8.65 -6.94 13.85
C VAL A 50 9.02 -6.47 12.45
N MET A 51 8.10 -6.56 11.50
CA MET A 51 8.35 -6.24 10.10
C MET A 51 8.32 -4.74 9.77
N ILE A 52 7.43 -3.99 10.41
CA ILE A 52 7.20 -2.60 10.02
C ILE A 52 8.38 -1.63 10.19
N PRO A 53 9.33 -1.82 11.13
CA PRO A 53 10.50 -0.95 11.19
C PRO A 53 11.34 -0.95 9.90
N ASP A 54 11.28 -2.03 9.13
CA ASP A 54 12.01 -2.16 7.86
C ASP A 54 11.24 -1.62 6.66
N ILE A 55 10.02 -1.14 6.89
CA ILE A 55 9.13 -0.62 5.84
C ILE A 55 8.74 0.82 6.21
N PRO A 56 9.55 1.82 5.82
CA PRO A 56 9.25 3.21 6.17
C PRO A 56 7.91 3.67 5.62
N GLY A 57 7.10 4.29 6.48
CA GLY A 57 5.77 4.78 6.14
C GLY A 57 4.84 4.77 7.33
N ILE A 58 3.57 4.98 7.06
CA ILE A 58 2.51 4.93 8.06
C ILE A 58 1.88 3.53 8.01
N HIS A 59 1.73 2.89 9.14
CA HIS A 59 1.22 1.51 9.21
C HIS A 59 -0.06 1.42 10.01
N CYS A 60 -1.06 0.74 9.44
CA CYS A 60 -2.33 0.46 10.09
C CYS A 60 -2.64 -1.02 10.04
N ARG A 61 -3.18 -1.56 11.13
CA ARG A 61 -3.70 -2.92 11.18
C ARG A 61 -5.20 -2.80 11.49
N ILE A 62 -6.03 -3.25 10.55
CA ILE A 62 -7.49 -3.13 10.64
C ILE A 62 -8.10 -4.51 10.92
N SER A 63 -9.37 -4.53 11.33
CA SER A 63 -10.07 -5.80 11.56
C SER A 63 -10.37 -6.49 10.23
N ASN A 64 -10.59 -7.81 10.28
CA ASN A 64 -11.01 -8.55 9.09
C ASN A 64 -12.33 -8.04 8.55
N GLU A 65 -13.22 -7.61 9.43
CA GLU A 65 -14.50 -7.02 9.05
C GLU A 65 -14.31 -5.71 8.29
N GLN A 66 -13.44 -4.83 8.78
CA GLN A 66 -13.08 -3.59 8.10
C GLN A 66 -12.42 -3.86 6.75
N SER A 67 -11.53 -4.85 6.69
CA SER A 67 -10.84 -5.23 5.46
C SER A 67 -11.84 -5.69 4.40
N THR A 68 -12.79 -6.53 4.78
CA THR A 68 -13.85 -7.00 3.87
C THR A 68 -14.70 -5.85 3.37
N ALA A 69 -15.06 -4.92 4.27
CA ALA A 69 -15.85 -3.75 3.90
C ALA A 69 -15.10 -2.84 2.91
N LEU A 70 -13.81 -2.62 3.12
CA LEU A 70 -12.99 -1.82 2.21
C LEU A 70 -12.86 -2.49 0.84
N ALA A 71 -12.65 -3.80 0.81
CA ALA A 71 -12.53 -4.53 -0.46
C ALA A 71 -13.82 -4.45 -1.28
N LYS A 72 -14.97 -4.48 -0.61
CA LYS A 72 -16.27 -4.33 -1.27
C LYS A 72 -16.48 -2.90 -1.74
N LEU A 73 -16.18 -1.92 -0.89
CA LEU A 73 -16.41 -0.50 -1.19
C LEU A 73 -15.55 -0.03 -2.35
N TYR A 74 -14.27 -0.40 -2.36
CA TYR A 74 -13.31 0.05 -3.36
C TYR A 74 -13.05 -0.99 -4.46
N GLU A 75 -13.79 -2.09 -4.44
CA GLU A 75 -13.82 -3.11 -5.48
C GLU A 75 -12.44 -3.66 -5.85
N TYR A 76 -11.73 -4.19 -4.86
CA TYR A 76 -10.49 -4.91 -5.16
C TYR A 76 -10.58 -6.36 -4.70
N PRO A 77 -10.10 -7.31 -5.56
CA PRO A 77 -10.30 -8.76 -5.32
C PRO A 77 -9.22 -9.40 -4.47
N GLY A 78 -8.13 -8.72 -4.19
CA GLY A 78 -7.02 -9.35 -3.48
C GLY A 78 -5.88 -8.39 -3.21
N ILE A 79 -4.74 -8.94 -2.84
CA ILE A 79 -3.54 -8.18 -2.49
C ILE A 79 -2.33 -8.70 -3.29
N PRO A 80 -1.32 -7.84 -3.54
CA PRO A 80 -1.29 -6.43 -3.19
C PRO A 80 -2.28 -5.61 -4.02
N THR A 81 -2.85 -4.59 -3.42
CA THR A 81 -3.66 -3.60 -4.13
C THR A 81 -3.13 -2.22 -3.78
N TYR A 82 -3.03 -1.38 -4.79
CA TYR A 82 -2.49 -0.03 -4.67
C TYR A 82 -3.53 1.01 -5.03
N PHE A 83 -3.58 2.07 -4.22
CA PHE A 83 -4.37 3.25 -4.55
C PHE A 83 -3.45 4.46 -4.55
N VAL A 84 -3.58 5.32 -5.53
CA VAL A 84 -2.97 6.64 -5.50
C VAL A 84 -4.07 7.65 -5.17
N VAL A 85 -3.85 8.40 -4.10
CA VAL A 85 -4.75 9.50 -3.72
C VAL A 85 -4.01 10.79 -4.07
N ASN A 86 -4.65 11.61 -4.91
CA ASN A 86 -4.01 12.83 -5.38
C ASN A 86 -4.08 13.96 -4.35
N ARG A 87 -3.52 15.11 -4.70
CA ARG A 87 -3.41 16.26 -3.79
C ARG A 87 -4.76 16.83 -3.38
N GLU A 88 -5.80 16.56 -4.15
CA GLU A 88 -7.19 16.99 -3.89
C GLU A 88 -7.95 15.99 -3.03
N GLY A 89 -7.34 14.84 -2.72
CA GLY A 89 -7.96 13.80 -1.90
C GLY A 89 -8.76 12.77 -2.68
N ASP A 90 -8.66 12.78 -4.01
CA ASP A 90 -9.37 11.81 -4.86
C ASP A 90 -8.50 10.62 -5.20
N ILE A 91 -9.11 9.43 -5.31
CA ILE A 91 -8.41 8.25 -5.80
C ILE A 91 -8.24 8.41 -7.32
N SER A 92 -7.00 8.65 -7.73
CA SER A 92 -6.67 8.88 -9.15
C SER A 92 -6.20 7.63 -9.87
N TYR A 93 -5.87 6.57 -9.14
CA TYR A 93 -5.37 5.32 -9.70
C TYR A 93 -5.60 4.16 -8.75
N LYS A 94 -5.92 2.99 -9.31
CA LYS A 94 -6.08 1.74 -8.54
C LYS A 94 -5.53 0.59 -9.37
N ALA A 95 -4.79 -0.32 -8.72
CA ALA A 95 -4.31 -1.55 -9.36
C ALA A 95 -4.28 -2.69 -8.35
N THR A 96 -4.72 -3.87 -8.77
CA THR A 96 -4.51 -5.12 -8.03
C THR A 96 -3.40 -5.90 -8.73
N GLY A 97 -2.44 -6.39 -7.93
CA GLY A 97 -1.15 -6.84 -8.42
C GLY A 97 -0.20 -5.66 -8.58
N PHE A 98 1.09 -5.95 -8.53
CA PHE A 98 2.09 -4.89 -8.67
C PHE A 98 2.15 -4.40 -10.12
N PRO A 99 1.84 -3.11 -10.37
CA PRO A 99 1.78 -2.59 -11.74
C PRO A 99 3.14 -2.21 -12.32
N GLY A 100 4.22 -2.33 -11.53
CA GLY A 100 5.55 -1.90 -11.90
C GLY A 100 5.90 -0.52 -11.36
N VAL A 101 7.20 -0.29 -11.21
CA VAL A 101 7.73 0.95 -10.63
C VAL A 101 7.38 2.17 -11.49
N GLU A 102 7.51 2.03 -12.82
CA GLU A 102 7.29 3.15 -13.74
C GLU A 102 5.84 3.64 -13.73
N MET A 103 4.89 2.71 -13.65
CA MET A 103 3.48 3.09 -13.59
C MET A 103 3.21 3.89 -12.32
N LEU A 104 3.72 3.43 -11.18
CA LEU A 104 3.51 4.14 -9.91
C LEU A 104 4.25 5.47 -9.90
N ARG A 105 5.46 5.54 -10.48
CA ARG A 105 6.18 6.82 -10.60
C ARG A 105 5.33 7.82 -11.39
N ASN A 106 4.78 7.41 -12.52
CA ASN A 106 3.97 8.29 -13.36
C ASN A 106 2.73 8.80 -12.61
N GLU A 107 2.04 7.91 -11.90
CA GLU A 107 0.84 8.29 -11.17
C GLU A 107 1.16 9.19 -9.96
N LEU A 108 2.28 8.95 -9.29
CA LEU A 108 2.66 9.70 -8.09
C LEU A 108 3.29 11.07 -8.41
N THR A 109 3.69 11.29 -9.66
CA THR A 109 4.33 12.55 -10.08
C THR A 109 3.43 13.44 -10.94
N LYS A 110 2.18 13.09 -11.08
CA LYS A 110 1.19 13.91 -11.80
C LYS A 110 0.89 15.23 -11.12
#